data_fa04ec55547bc87efd9b437934736e55
#
_entry.id   fa04ec55547bc87efd9b437934736e55
#
_cell.length_a   1.000
_cell.length_b   1.000
_cell.length_c   1.000
_cell.angle_alpha   90.00
_cell.angle_beta   90.00
_cell.angle_gamma   90.00
#
_symmetry.space_group_name_H-M   'P 1'
#
loop_
_entity.id
_entity.type
_entity.pdbx_description
1 polymer ?
#
loop_
_entity_poly.entity_id
_entity_poly.type
_entity_poly.pdbx_seq_one_letter_code
_entity_poly.pdbx_strand_id
1 'polypeptide(L)'
;TVAIETSERLSRMLKRRGVPHQVLNAKHHEQEAVIIAQAGQPGAVTIATNMAGRGVDIKLGGDPEGVARQRLRKEGVDLTEVNQSAWKRTVEALRSGDDATKIADQPWAEILADAVADSAADRERVVELGGLHVLGTERHEARRIDNQLRGRSGRQGDPGSSRFFISLEDELMRRFGGERVKTMMDRLGVEEGVPLEHAWLDRSIESAQQRVEGYNFDIRKHVLEYDDVVNKQREVIYDQRRQVLEADDLRDQVLRMVGDEVDSVVEAHTPGPYPEEWDLRGLQGELRTFFPLPSDFDFHQWEDVSASQIKQQLFDMAETAYDQINRAVGQQVYKQAVREDASLQALAESTDPAQRMAYQRILERLGGEPSDAQATQPLYQLPESVQAVAEEAFVDTYRLHRDRQLMLQAVDGLWVRHLTSLQDLREGIGLRAYGQQNPLVSYRKEAHEMYQSLLARVQRRVARSVYLLPKALAAQPRQRARPTRRTRAPMPTTKRTAPAQSTRATTGSAPSQDVRPDCDLGRNDPCWCGSGKKYKHCHMRKDQQARRQRATAAR
;
A
#
# COMPACT_ATOMS: atom_id res chain seq x y z
N THR A 1 0.68 -24.24 -22.52
CA THR A 1 2.02 -24.11 -21.91
C THR A 1 1.91 -23.41 -20.55
N VAL A 2 2.82 -23.69 -19.61
CA VAL A 2 2.84 -23.05 -18.29
C VAL A 2 3.56 -21.70 -18.35
N ALA A 3 4.69 -21.63 -19.06
CA ALA A 3 5.51 -20.43 -19.14
C ALA A 3 5.40 -19.69 -20.50
N ILE A 4 5.67 -18.39 -20.49
CA ILE A 4 5.70 -17.57 -21.71
C ILE A 4 6.84 -18.03 -22.62
N GLU A 5 8.01 -18.31 -22.04
CA GLU A 5 9.21 -18.78 -22.75
C GLU A 5 8.94 -20.09 -23.51
N THR A 6 8.21 -21.03 -22.87
CA THR A 6 7.79 -22.30 -23.51
C THR A 6 6.85 -22.00 -24.69
N SER A 7 5.91 -21.07 -24.54
CA SER A 7 4.99 -20.68 -25.63
C SER A 7 5.74 -20.08 -26.83
N GLU A 8 6.73 -19.21 -26.57
CA GLU A 8 7.55 -18.60 -27.62
C GLU A 8 8.48 -19.61 -28.30
N ARG A 9 9.03 -20.56 -27.54
CA ARG A 9 9.84 -21.66 -28.07
C ARG A 9 9.00 -22.55 -29.02
N LEU A 10 7.82 -22.95 -28.58
CA LEU A 10 6.91 -23.76 -29.39
C LEU A 10 6.48 -23.01 -30.65
N SER A 11 6.16 -21.72 -30.55
CA SER A 11 5.84 -20.87 -31.70
C SER A 11 6.98 -20.84 -32.73
N ARG A 12 8.23 -20.68 -32.29
CA ARG A 12 9.39 -20.73 -33.19
C ARG A 12 9.54 -22.08 -33.90
N MET A 13 9.25 -23.16 -33.18
CA MET A 13 9.32 -24.51 -33.75
C MET A 13 8.21 -24.74 -34.79
N LEU A 14 6.97 -24.33 -34.54
CA LEU A 14 5.85 -24.44 -35.47
C LEU A 14 6.07 -23.54 -36.71
N LYS A 15 6.60 -22.32 -36.55
CA LYS A 15 6.99 -21.45 -37.67
C LYS A 15 8.00 -22.11 -38.58
N ARG A 16 9.05 -22.77 -38.04
CA ARG A 16 10.04 -23.51 -38.82
C ARG A 16 9.46 -24.67 -39.63
N ARG A 17 8.36 -25.25 -39.14
CA ARG A 17 7.64 -26.36 -39.81
C ARG A 17 6.50 -25.87 -40.70
N GLY A 18 6.32 -24.55 -40.87
CA GLY A 18 5.30 -23.99 -41.73
C GLY A 18 3.88 -24.16 -41.20
N VAL A 19 3.68 -24.44 -39.89
CA VAL A 19 2.35 -24.59 -39.30
C VAL A 19 1.82 -23.20 -38.90
N PRO A 20 0.71 -22.72 -39.50
CA PRO A 20 0.06 -21.48 -39.11
C PRO A 20 -0.45 -21.60 -37.68
N HIS A 21 -0.21 -20.58 -36.86
CA HIS A 21 -0.68 -20.58 -35.47
C HIS A 21 -0.74 -19.16 -34.91
N GLN A 22 -1.57 -19.00 -33.88
CA GLN A 22 -1.70 -17.79 -33.09
C GLN A 22 -1.07 -18.00 -31.71
N VAL A 23 -0.49 -16.94 -31.11
CA VAL A 23 0.10 -17.00 -29.75
C VAL A 23 -0.68 -16.09 -28.82
N LEU A 24 -1.20 -16.67 -27.74
CA LEU A 24 -1.98 -15.98 -26.70
C LEU A 24 -1.25 -16.07 -25.38
N ASN A 25 -0.56 -15.00 -25.02
CA ASN A 25 0.12 -14.84 -23.74
C ASN A 25 -0.01 -13.38 -23.23
N ALA A 26 0.52 -13.10 -22.06
CA ALA A 26 0.41 -11.76 -21.45
C ALA A 26 1.00 -10.60 -22.29
N LYS A 27 1.87 -10.89 -23.27
CA LYS A 27 2.43 -9.88 -24.18
C LYS A 27 1.46 -9.47 -25.31
N HIS A 28 0.42 -10.28 -25.58
CA HIS A 28 -0.52 -10.11 -26.69
C HIS A 28 -1.96 -9.89 -26.20
N HIS A 29 -2.12 -9.25 -25.05
CA HIS A 29 -3.42 -9.07 -24.41
C HIS A 29 -4.42 -8.25 -25.25
N GLU A 30 -3.95 -7.28 -26.01
CA GLU A 30 -4.80 -6.45 -26.90
C GLU A 30 -5.47 -7.26 -28.03
N GLN A 31 -4.88 -8.38 -28.45
CA GLN A 31 -5.38 -9.24 -29.52
C GLN A 31 -6.14 -10.46 -28.99
N GLU A 32 -6.28 -10.61 -27.68
CA GLU A 32 -6.86 -11.79 -27.05
C GLU A 32 -8.26 -12.12 -27.60
N ALA A 33 -9.15 -11.13 -27.65
CA ALA A 33 -10.52 -11.33 -28.15
C ALA A 33 -10.57 -11.79 -29.61
N VAL A 34 -9.67 -11.28 -30.45
CA VAL A 34 -9.58 -11.66 -31.88
C VAL A 34 -9.05 -13.07 -32.05
N ILE A 35 -8.02 -13.44 -31.30
CA ILE A 35 -7.44 -14.79 -31.33
C ILE A 35 -8.44 -15.83 -30.85
N ILE A 36 -9.15 -15.55 -29.75
CA ILE A 36 -10.13 -16.45 -29.18
C ILE A 36 -11.33 -16.65 -30.13
N ALA A 37 -11.79 -15.57 -30.79
CA ALA A 37 -12.88 -15.67 -31.75
C ALA A 37 -12.58 -16.64 -32.90
N GLN A 38 -11.33 -16.87 -33.24
CA GLN A 38 -10.90 -17.77 -34.31
C GLN A 38 -10.44 -19.14 -33.81
N ALA A 39 -10.19 -19.30 -32.50
CA ALA A 39 -9.55 -20.49 -31.94
C ALA A 39 -10.35 -21.79 -32.16
N GLY A 40 -11.66 -21.71 -32.39
CA GLY A 40 -12.57 -22.84 -32.69
C GLY A 40 -12.73 -23.16 -34.17
N GLN A 41 -12.08 -22.45 -35.08
CA GLN A 41 -12.19 -22.71 -36.52
C GLN A 41 -11.45 -24.00 -36.95
N PRO A 42 -11.86 -24.66 -38.06
CA PRO A 42 -11.17 -25.84 -38.57
C PRO A 42 -9.69 -25.54 -38.86
N GLY A 43 -8.80 -26.39 -38.36
CA GLY A 43 -7.34 -26.22 -38.56
C GLY A 43 -6.70 -25.08 -37.82
N ALA A 44 -7.40 -24.31 -37.01
CA ALA A 44 -6.82 -23.27 -36.17
C ALA A 44 -5.93 -23.86 -35.09
N VAL A 45 -4.73 -23.32 -34.93
CA VAL A 45 -3.77 -23.68 -33.87
C VAL A 45 -3.51 -22.47 -33.00
N THR A 46 -3.84 -22.57 -31.71
CA THR A 46 -3.60 -21.51 -30.74
C THR A 46 -2.65 -22.00 -29.63
N ILE A 47 -1.53 -21.33 -29.45
CA ILE A 47 -0.60 -21.57 -28.35
C ILE A 47 -0.98 -20.60 -27.22
N ALA A 48 -1.46 -21.11 -26.11
CA ALA A 48 -1.86 -20.28 -24.98
C ALA A 48 -1.10 -20.61 -23.70
N THR A 49 -0.82 -19.60 -22.85
CA THR A 49 -0.48 -19.83 -21.46
C THR A 49 -1.74 -20.05 -20.64
N ASN A 50 -1.62 -20.70 -19.47
CA ASN A 50 -2.77 -21.08 -18.64
C ASN A 50 -3.66 -19.90 -18.21
N MET A 51 -3.11 -18.68 -18.14
CA MET A 51 -3.83 -17.47 -17.74
C MET A 51 -4.57 -16.80 -18.92
N ALA A 52 -4.09 -17.00 -20.13
CA ALA A 52 -4.68 -16.41 -21.33
C ALA A 52 -6.01 -17.10 -21.68
N GLY A 53 -7.02 -16.32 -21.98
CA GLY A 53 -8.36 -16.82 -22.28
C GLY A 53 -9.13 -17.40 -21.10
N ARG A 54 -8.75 -17.12 -19.86
CA ARG A 54 -9.52 -17.54 -18.68
C ARG A 54 -10.85 -16.77 -18.62
N GLY A 55 -11.96 -17.53 -18.45
CA GLY A 55 -13.30 -16.93 -18.38
C GLY A 55 -13.97 -16.73 -19.75
N VAL A 56 -13.27 -17.06 -20.84
CA VAL A 56 -13.83 -16.96 -22.21
C VAL A 56 -14.16 -18.34 -22.74
N ASP A 57 -15.25 -18.44 -23.45
CA ASP A 57 -15.70 -19.66 -24.12
C ASP A 57 -15.14 -19.74 -25.55
N ILE A 58 -14.64 -20.93 -25.93
CA ILE A 58 -14.17 -21.20 -27.29
C ILE A 58 -15.31 -21.86 -28.04
N LYS A 59 -15.95 -21.13 -28.96
CA LYS A 59 -17.03 -21.63 -29.79
C LYS A 59 -16.48 -22.43 -30.96
N LEU A 60 -16.96 -23.67 -31.14
CA LEU A 60 -16.62 -24.46 -32.32
C LEU A 60 -17.13 -23.76 -33.57
N GLY A 61 -16.32 -23.74 -34.64
CA GLY A 61 -16.58 -22.97 -35.86
C GLY A 61 -16.14 -21.48 -35.76
N GLY A 62 -15.74 -21.04 -34.57
CA GLY A 62 -15.38 -19.65 -34.29
C GLY A 62 -16.52 -18.80 -33.72
N ASP A 63 -16.21 -17.62 -33.21
CA ASP A 63 -17.25 -16.66 -32.78
C ASP A 63 -17.69 -15.78 -33.96
N PRO A 64 -18.93 -15.96 -34.47
CA PRO A 64 -19.35 -15.24 -35.67
C PRO A 64 -19.31 -13.73 -35.55
N GLU A 65 -19.61 -13.19 -34.35
CA GLU A 65 -19.55 -11.74 -34.12
C GLU A 65 -18.10 -11.22 -34.18
N GLY A 66 -17.15 -11.96 -33.58
CA GLY A 66 -15.73 -11.63 -33.63
C GLY A 66 -15.16 -11.74 -35.03
N VAL A 67 -15.55 -12.77 -35.79
CA VAL A 67 -15.16 -12.99 -37.20
C VAL A 67 -15.71 -11.86 -38.09
N ALA A 68 -16.99 -11.51 -37.93
CA ALA A 68 -17.62 -10.42 -38.68
C ALA A 68 -16.93 -9.07 -38.42
N ARG A 69 -16.67 -8.73 -37.15
CA ARG A 69 -15.96 -7.50 -36.79
C ARG A 69 -14.54 -7.43 -37.39
N GLN A 70 -13.87 -8.58 -37.50
CA GLN A 70 -12.56 -8.62 -38.14
C GLN A 70 -12.63 -8.44 -39.66
N ARG A 71 -13.66 -9.03 -40.33
CA ARG A 71 -13.92 -8.84 -41.76
C ARG A 71 -14.20 -7.36 -42.06
N LEU A 72 -15.09 -6.73 -41.27
CA LEU A 72 -15.42 -5.31 -41.39
C LEU A 72 -14.19 -4.41 -41.25
N ARG A 73 -13.32 -4.68 -40.26
CA ARG A 73 -12.06 -3.94 -40.11
C ARG A 73 -11.14 -4.07 -41.32
N LYS A 74 -11.07 -5.26 -41.95
CA LYS A 74 -10.26 -5.47 -43.15
C LYS A 74 -10.81 -4.71 -44.36
N GLU A 75 -12.14 -4.51 -44.41
CA GLU A 75 -12.82 -3.73 -45.44
C GLU A 75 -12.82 -2.22 -45.16
N GLY A 76 -12.24 -1.81 -44.04
CA GLY A 76 -12.09 -0.41 -43.68
C GLY A 76 -13.33 0.22 -43.03
N VAL A 77 -14.31 -0.58 -42.63
CA VAL A 77 -15.52 -0.09 -41.95
C VAL A 77 -15.21 0.30 -40.52
N ASP A 78 -15.56 1.52 -40.13
CA ASP A 78 -15.41 1.98 -38.74
C ASP A 78 -16.51 1.35 -37.85
N LEU A 79 -16.08 0.50 -36.94
CA LEU A 79 -16.99 -0.20 -36.03
C LEU A 79 -17.65 0.74 -35.00
N THR A 80 -17.17 1.96 -34.84
CA THR A 80 -17.78 2.96 -33.95
C THR A 80 -19.05 3.55 -34.55
N GLU A 81 -19.19 3.54 -35.88
CA GLU A 81 -20.36 3.99 -36.58
C GLU A 81 -21.50 2.95 -36.63
N VAL A 82 -21.18 1.69 -36.29
CA VAL A 82 -22.16 0.60 -36.27
C VAL A 82 -23.07 0.71 -35.04
N ASN A 83 -24.37 0.86 -35.26
CA ASN A 83 -25.35 0.93 -34.18
C ASN A 83 -25.40 -0.38 -33.40
N GLN A 84 -24.96 -0.37 -32.15
CA GLN A 84 -24.86 -1.54 -31.27
C GLN A 84 -26.22 -2.22 -31.00
N SER A 85 -27.31 -1.44 -30.97
CA SER A 85 -28.67 -1.99 -30.78
C SER A 85 -29.18 -2.69 -32.03
N ALA A 86 -28.86 -2.16 -33.20
CA ALA A 86 -29.16 -2.84 -34.48
C ALA A 86 -28.33 -4.09 -34.63
N TRP A 87 -27.03 -4.06 -34.32
CA TRP A 87 -26.15 -5.23 -34.33
C TRP A 87 -26.70 -6.38 -33.48
N LYS A 88 -27.04 -6.11 -32.21
CA LYS A 88 -27.59 -7.14 -31.33
C LYS A 88 -28.88 -7.76 -31.85
N ARG A 89 -29.81 -6.94 -32.37
CA ARG A 89 -31.08 -7.44 -32.95
C ARG A 89 -30.83 -8.31 -34.18
N THR A 90 -29.89 -7.92 -35.05
CA THR A 90 -29.52 -8.70 -36.22
C THR A 90 -28.88 -10.03 -35.81
N VAL A 91 -28.00 -10.06 -34.82
CA VAL A 91 -27.41 -11.29 -34.28
C VAL A 91 -28.49 -12.24 -33.74
N GLU A 92 -29.48 -11.71 -33.02
CA GLU A 92 -30.55 -12.51 -32.42
C GLU A 92 -31.49 -13.07 -33.47
N ALA A 93 -31.82 -12.29 -34.47
CA ALA A 93 -32.64 -12.72 -35.59
C ALA A 93 -31.95 -13.80 -36.45
N LEU A 94 -30.67 -13.63 -36.77
CA LEU A 94 -29.90 -14.65 -37.48
C LEU A 94 -29.82 -15.98 -36.69
N ARG A 95 -29.76 -15.93 -35.38
CA ARG A 95 -29.82 -17.12 -34.51
C ARG A 95 -31.19 -17.80 -34.55
N SER A 96 -32.26 -17.02 -34.76
CA SER A 96 -33.64 -17.55 -34.91
C SER A 96 -33.94 -18.03 -36.32
N GLY A 97 -33.01 -17.86 -37.28
CA GLY A 97 -33.19 -18.28 -38.68
C GLY A 97 -33.86 -17.24 -39.56
N ASP A 98 -33.96 -15.99 -39.10
CA ASP A 98 -34.54 -14.89 -39.88
C ASP A 98 -33.54 -14.31 -40.89
N ASP A 99 -34.02 -13.75 -41.97
CA ASP A 99 -33.23 -13.14 -43.02
C ASP A 99 -32.66 -11.77 -42.55
N ALA A 100 -31.36 -11.69 -42.45
CA ALA A 100 -30.65 -10.50 -41.97
C ALA A 100 -30.89 -9.26 -42.83
N THR A 101 -31.09 -9.43 -44.12
CA THR A 101 -31.34 -8.32 -45.07
C THR A 101 -32.66 -7.61 -44.82
N LYS A 102 -33.61 -8.28 -44.15
CA LYS A 102 -34.91 -7.69 -43.77
C LYS A 102 -34.84 -6.90 -42.46
N ILE A 103 -33.77 -7.03 -41.70
CA ILE A 103 -33.64 -6.44 -40.35
C ILE A 103 -32.79 -5.19 -40.34
N ALA A 104 -31.75 -5.15 -41.18
CA ALA A 104 -30.88 -4.00 -41.31
C ALA A 104 -30.45 -3.85 -42.78
N ASP A 105 -30.88 -2.77 -43.40
CA ASP A 105 -30.43 -2.35 -44.73
C ASP A 105 -29.05 -1.65 -44.63
N GLN A 106 -28.06 -2.45 -44.27
CA GLN A 106 -26.69 -1.97 -43.98
C GLN A 106 -25.67 -3.01 -44.47
N PRO A 107 -24.56 -2.59 -45.13
CA PRO A 107 -23.54 -3.51 -45.65
C PRO A 107 -22.95 -4.46 -44.63
N TRP A 108 -22.85 -4.03 -43.35
CA TRP A 108 -22.33 -4.86 -42.28
C TRP A 108 -23.25 -6.03 -41.90
N ALA A 109 -24.55 -5.96 -42.22
CA ALA A 109 -25.51 -7.02 -41.92
C ALA A 109 -25.30 -8.28 -42.79
N GLU A 110 -24.93 -8.08 -44.06
CA GLU A 110 -24.57 -9.17 -44.98
C GLU A 110 -23.28 -9.87 -44.50
N ILE A 111 -22.25 -9.11 -44.14
CA ILE A 111 -20.99 -9.65 -43.62
C ILE A 111 -21.19 -10.44 -42.31
N LEU A 112 -22.12 -9.97 -41.47
CA LEU A 112 -22.49 -10.69 -40.24
C LEU A 112 -23.26 -11.97 -40.56
N ALA A 113 -24.20 -11.96 -41.53
CA ALA A 113 -24.95 -13.13 -41.96
C ALA A 113 -24.02 -14.20 -42.55
N ASP A 114 -23.09 -13.81 -43.42
CA ASP A 114 -22.10 -14.70 -44.00
C ASP A 114 -21.18 -15.29 -42.89
N ALA A 115 -20.77 -14.49 -41.93
CA ALA A 115 -19.96 -14.98 -40.82
C ALA A 115 -20.71 -15.97 -39.92
N VAL A 116 -22.04 -15.80 -39.73
CA VAL A 116 -22.87 -16.74 -38.99
C VAL A 116 -23.02 -18.05 -39.77
N ALA A 117 -23.28 -17.99 -41.08
CA ALA A 117 -23.40 -19.17 -41.94
C ALA A 117 -22.08 -19.96 -42.02
N ASP A 118 -20.95 -19.25 -42.23
CA ASP A 118 -19.64 -19.88 -42.27
C ASP A 118 -19.29 -20.54 -40.92
N SER A 119 -19.54 -19.85 -39.81
CA SER A 119 -19.31 -20.40 -38.45
C SER A 119 -20.15 -21.63 -38.18
N ALA A 120 -21.40 -21.68 -38.67
CA ALA A 120 -22.27 -22.84 -38.50
C ALA A 120 -21.74 -24.05 -39.30
N ALA A 121 -21.37 -23.84 -40.59
CA ALA A 121 -20.78 -24.89 -41.42
C ALA A 121 -19.43 -25.39 -40.87
N ASP A 122 -18.59 -24.45 -40.42
CA ASP A 122 -17.31 -24.80 -39.79
C ASP A 122 -17.52 -25.56 -38.45
N ARG A 123 -18.57 -25.25 -37.69
CA ARG A 123 -18.92 -25.97 -36.47
C ARG A 123 -19.24 -27.43 -36.75
N GLU A 124 -20.07 -27.69 -37.77
CA GLU A 124 -20.40 -29.06 -38.17
C GLU A 124 -19.16 -29.86 -38.54
N ARG A 125 -18.28 -29.27 -39.35
CA ARG A 125 -16.98 -29.89 -39.74
C ARG A 125 -16.09 -30.18 -38.54
N VAL A 126 -15.97 -29.24 -37.57
CA VAL A 126 -15.15 -29.43 -36.35
C VAL A 126 -15.75 -30.50 -35.47
N VAL A 127 -17.09 -30.57 -35.35
CA VAL A 127 -17.80 -31.63 -34.61
C VAL A 127 -17.55 -33.00 -35.22
N GLU A 128 -17.66 -33.13 -36.56
CA GLU A 128 -17.35 -34.38 -37.28
C GLU A 128 -15.91 -34.86 -37.07
N LEU A 129 -14.95 -33.91 -36.94
CA LEU A 129 -13.56 -34.20 -36.66
C LEU A 129 -13.27 -34.56 -35.18
N GLY A 130 -14.28 -34.52 -34.31
CA GLY A 130 -14.19 -34.84 -32.89
C GLY A 130 -14.01 -33.62 -31.97
N GLY A 131 -14.26 -32.40 -32.46
CA GLY A 131 -14.29 -31.18 -31.67
C GLY A 131 -12.92 -30.58 -31.34
N LEU A 132 -12.88 -29.76 -30.31
CA LEU A 132 -11.65 -29.10 -29.90
C LEU A 132 -10.66 -30.07 -29.24
N HIS A 133 -9.43 -30.13 -29.78
CA HIS A 133 -8.34 -30.90 -29.20
C HIS A 133 -7.41 -30.04 -28.37
N VAL A 134 -7.25 -30.34 -27.08
CA VAL A 134 -6.43 -29.61 -26.14
C VAL A 134 -5.12 -30.36 -25.86
N LEU A 135 -3.98 -29.73 -26.20
CA LEU A 135 -2.64 -30.26 -25.93
C LEU A 135 -2.02 -29.55 -24.75
N GLY A 136 -1.70 -30.27 -23.67
CA GLY A 136 -0.86 -29.78 -22.59
C GLY A 136 0.61 -30.17 -22.86
N THR A 137 1.51 -29.21 -22.84
CA THR A 137 2.96 -29.45 -23.06
C THR A 137 3.71 -29.77 -21.77
N GLU A 138 3.07 -29.65 -20.63
CA GLU A 138 3.58 -29.90 -19.29
C GLU A 138 2.39 -29.95 -18.31
N ARG A 139 2.60 -30.46 -17.10
CA ARG A 139 1.58 -30.45 -16.03
C ARG A 139 1.76 -29.22 -15.15
N HIS A 140 0.65 -28.70 -14.66
CA HIS A 140 0.65 -27.64 -13.67
C HIS A 140 0.90 -28.19 -12.27
N GLU A 141 1.32 -27.32 -11.35
CA GLU A 141 1.49 -27.68 -9.93
C GLU A 141 0.20 -28.11 -9.25
N ALA A 142 -0.95 -27.59 -9.71
CA ALA A 142 -2.26 -27.91 -9.17
C ALA A 142 -3.10 -28.67 -10.18
N ARG A 143 -3.60 -29.85 -9.79
CA ARG A 143 -4.49 -30.70 -10.57
C ARG A 143 -5.75 -29.95 -11.07
N ARG A 144 -6.24 -29.01 -10.27
CA ARG A 144 -7.38 -28.15 -10.63
C ARG A 144 -7.15 -27.38 -11.93
N ILE A 145 -5.93 -26.89 -12.15
CA ILE A 145 -5.59 -26.13 -13.36
C ILE A 145 -5.58 -27.06 -14.59
N ASP A 146 -5.01 -28.26 -14.46
CA ASP A 146 -5.05 -29.27 -15.52
C ASP A 146 -6.49 -29.66 -15.89
N ASN A 147 -7.36 -29.85 -14.89
CA ASN A 147 -8.76 -30.15 -15.13
C ASN A 147 -9.50 -28.99 -15.78
N GLN A 148 -9.18 -27.74 -15.44
CA GLN A 148 -9.73 -26.56 -16.14
C GLN A 148 -9.27 -26.50 -17.60
N LEU A 149 -8.04 -26.92 -17.88
CA LEU A 149 -7.54 -27.00 -19.25
C LEU A 149 -8.23 -28.14 -20.04
N ARG A 150 -8.37 -29.32 -19.45
CA ARG A 150 -9.17 -30.43 -20.04
C ARG A 150 -10.60 -30.02 -20.30
N GLY A 151 -11.22 -29.32 -19.37
CA GLY A 151 -12.60 -28.83 -19.48
C GLY A 151 -12.79 -27.71 -20.51
N ARG A 152 -11.76 -27.31 -21.25
CA ARG A 152 -11.91 -26.44 -22.40
C ARG A 152 -12.37 -27.19 -23.65
N SER A 153 -12.05 -28.49 -23.72
CA SER A 153 -12.54 -29.39 -24.73
C SER A 153 -13.93 -29.89 -24.37
N GLY A 154 -14.95 -29.88 -24.83
CA GLY A 154 -16.23 -30.48 -24.41
C GLY A 154 -17.15 -29.57 -23.64
N ARG A 155 -17.05 -28.27 -23.83
CA ARG A 155 -17.97 -27.30 -23.26
C ARG A 155 -19.36 -27.44 -23.90
N GLN A 156 -20.40 -27.21 -23.11
CA GLN A 156 -21.81 -27.23 -23.55
C GLN A 156 -22.25 -28.55 -24.21
N GLY A 157 -21.55 -29.65 -23.92
CA GLY A 157 -21.85 -30.95 -24.51
C GLY A 157 -21.21 -31.19 -25.88
N ASP A 158 -20.43 -30.27 -26.40
CA ASP A 158 -19.67 -30.45 -27.63
C ASP A 158 -18.63 -31.58 -27.49
N PRO A 159 -18.33 -32.35 -28.56
CA PRO A 159 -17.23 -33.31 -28.52
C PRO A 159 -15.89 -32.61 -28.36
N GLY A 160 -14.93 -33.33 -27.81
CA GLY A 160 -13.56 -32.80 -27.64
C GLY A 160 -12.65 -33.84 -27.02
N SER A 161 -11.36 -33.59 -27.11
CA SER A 161 -10.33 -34.48 -26.56
C SER A 161 -9.19 -33.67 -25.94
N SER A 162 -8.43 -34.30 -25.04
CA SER A 162 -7.24 -33.68 -24.44
C SER A 162 -6.12 -34.67 -24.26
N ARG A 163 -4.89 -34.23 -24.49
CA ARG A 163 -3.69 -35.02 -24.26
C ARG A 163 -2.60 -34.17 -23.64
N PHE A 164 -1.87 -34.73 -22.67
CA PHE A 164 -0.71 -34.11 -22.06
C PHE A 164 0.58 -34.81 -22.48
N PHE A 165 1.55 -34.03 -22.89
CA PHE A 165 2.93 -34.47 -23.16
C PHE A 165 3.81 -33.95 -22.02
N ILE A 166 4.50 -34.86 -21.35
CA ILE A 166 5.22 -34.56 -20.12
C ILE A 166 6.66 -35.03 -20.26
N SER A 167 7.60 -34.23 -19.81
CA SER A 167 9.00 -34.63 -19.68
C SER A 167 9.33 -34.93 -18.21
N LEU A 168 10.24 -35.88 -17.98
CA LEU A 168 10.82 -36.11 -16.66
C LEU A 168 11.71 -34.93 -16.22
N GLU A 169 12.09 -34.06 -17.14
CA GLU A 169 12.83 -32.82 -16.89
C GLU A 169 11.93 -31.65 -16.53
N ASP A 170 10.61 -31.78 -16.67
CA ASP A 170 9.67 -30.76 -16.25
C ASP A 170 9.83 -30.44 -14.76
N GLU A 171 9.65 -29.18 -14.39
CA GLU A 171 9.93 -28.67 -13.04
C GLU A 171 9.17 -29.45 -11.95
N LEU A 172 7.92 -29.82 -12.22
CA LEU A 172 7.10 -30.63 -11.32
C LEU A 172 7.78 -31.99 -11.04
N MET A 173 8.23 -32.67 -12.08
CA MET A 173 8.87 -33.98 -11.96
C MET A 173 10.23 -33.90 -11.31
N ARG A 174 11.03 -32.90 -11.67
CA ARG A 174 12.37 -32.67 -11.10
C ARG A 174 12.33 -32.40 -9.60
N ARG A 175 11.38 -31.58 -9.13
CA ARG A 175 11.28 -31.20 -7.70
C ARG A 175 10.64 -32.27 -6.82
N PHE A 176 9.63 -32.97 -7.32
CA PHE A 176 8.73 -33.78 -6.47
C PHE A 176 8.61 -35.25 -6.89
N GLY A 177 9.14 -35.69 -7.99
CA GLY A 177 8.95 -37.06 -8.46
C GLY A 177 10.07 -37.67 -9.29
N GLY A 178 10.93 -36.83 -9.87
CA GLY A 178 11.78 -37.22 -10.98
C GLY A 178 12.87 -38.22 -10.68
N GLU A 179 13.56 -38.16 -9.55
CA GLU A 179 14.73 -39.04 -9.32
C GLU A 179 14.38 -40.52 -9.25
N ARG A 180 13.29 -40.89 -8.57
CA ARG A 180 12.85 -42.28 -8.49
C ARG A 180 12.40 -42.82 -9.84
N VAL A 181 11.66 -41.99 -10.58
CA VAL A 181 11.18 -42.34 -11.93
C VAL A 181 12.38 -42.45 -12.87
N LYS A 182 13.30 -41.50 -12.86
CA LYS A 182 14.51 -41.50 -13.68
C LYS A 182 15.39 -42.76 -13.40
N THR A 183 15.67 -43.06 -12.14
CA THR A 183 16.43 -44.25 -11.75
C THR A 183 15.75 -45.55 -12.22
N MET A 184 14.45 -45.61 -12.19
CA MET A 184 13.67 -46.76 -12.66
C MET A 184 13.74 -46.88 -14.19
N MET A 185 13.63 -45.76 -14.92
CA MET A 185 13.71 -45.71 -16.37
C MET A 185 15.13 -46.13 -16.86
N ASP A 186 16.16 -45.62 -16.18
CA ASP A 186 17.54 -46.01 -16.46
C ASP A 186 17.78 -47.52 -16.26
N ARG A 187 17.11 -48.11 -15.25
CA ARG A 187 17.16 -49.58 -15.02
C ARG A 187 16.39 -50.39 -16.04
N LEU A 188 15.35 -49.83 -16.65
CA LEU A 188 14.54 -50.49 -17.67
C LEU A 188 15.15 -50.37 -19.06
N GLY A 189 16.25 -49.61 -19.22
CA GLY A 189 16.94 -49.44 -20.50
C GLY A 189 16.09 -48.74 -21.57
N VAL A 190 15.21 -47.83 -21.16
CA VAL A 190 14.33 -47.10 -22.08
C VAL A 190 15.15 -46.04 -22.80
N GLU A 191 15.19 -46.07 -24.14
CA GLU A 191 15.85 -45.09 -24.96
C GLU A 191 15.24 -43.69 -24.84
N GLU A 192 16.08 -42.65 -24.86
CA GLU A 192 15.60 -41.27 -24.83
C GLU A 192 14.71 -40.96 -26.05
N GLY A 193 13.57 -40.27 -25.79
CA GLY A 193 12.68 -39.83 -26.86
C GLY A 193 11.54 -40.81 -27.21
N VAL A 194 11.48 -41.99 -26.62
CA VAL A 194 10.36 -42.91 -26.80
C VAL A 194 9.18 -42.52 -25.89
N PRO A 195 8.01 -42.19 -26.45
CA PRO A 195 6.85 -41.87 -25.63
C PRO A 195 6.36 -43.11 -24.87
N LEU A 196 6.22 -42.96 -23.56
CA LEU A 196 5.75 -44.03 -22.68
C LEU A 196 4.35 -43.68 -22.17
N GLU A 197 3.43 -44.63 -22.34
CA GLU A 197 2.08 -44.58 -21.78
C GLU A 197 1.91 -45.72 -20.78
N HIS A 198 1.88 -45.41 -19.49
CA HIS A 198 1.69 -46.42 -18.47
C HIS A 198 0.98 -45.85 -17.23
N ALA A 199 -0.04 -46.56 -16.74
CA ALA A 199 -0.86 -46.17 -15.61
C ALA A 199 -0.04 -45.85 -14.31
N TRP A 200 1.14 -46.44 -14.17
CA TRP A 200 2.03 -46.16 -13.06
C TRP A 200 2.65 -44.75 -13.16
N LEU A 201 2.98 -44.27 -14.35
CA LEU A 201 3.46 -42.89 -14.59
C LEU A 201 2.39 -41.87 -14.22
N ASP A 202 1.14 -42.11 -14.61
CA ASP A 202 0.00 -41.26 -14.26
C ASP A 202 -0.15 -41.12 -12.74
N ARG A 203 -0.09 -42.25 -12.00
CA ARG A 203 -0.16 -42.25 -10.53
C ARG A 203 1.03 -41.54 -9.91
N SER A 204 2.22 -41.66 -10.49
CA SER A 204 3.42 -40.97 -10.00
C SER A 204 3.29 -39.46 -10.15
N ILE A 205 2.78 -38.99 -11.28
CA ILE A 205 2.50 -37.58 -11.55
C ILE A 205 1.44 -37.03 -10.61
N GLU A 206 0.33 -37.76 -10.44
CA GLU A 206 -0.72 -37.36 -9.49
C GLU A 206 -0.18 -37.25 -8.05
N SER A 207 0.65 -38.20 -7.63
CA SER A 207 1.32 -38.16 -6.32
C SER A 207 2.27 -36.97 -6.19
N ALA A 208 2.98 -36.61 -7.26
CA ALA A 208 3.82 -35.42 -7.29
C ALA A 208 3.01 -34.13 -7.14
N GLN A 209 1.90 -34.01 -7.89
CA GLN A 209 0.99 -32.86 -7.76
C GLN A 209 0.39 -32.74 -6.37
N GLN A 210 -0.06 -33.84 -5.74
CA GLN A 210 -0.58 -33.82 -4.38
C GLN A 210 0.46 -33.34 -3.37
N ARG A 211 1.73 -33.74 -3.53
CA ARG A 211 2.83 -33.26 -2.66
C ARG A 211 3.07 -31.76 -2.83
N VAL A 212 3.05 -31.26 -4.05
CA VAL A 212 3.19 -29.81 -4.30
C VAL A 212 2.01 -29.03 -3.73
N GLU A 213 0.80 -29.53 -3.95
CA GLU A 213 -0.42 -28.91 -3.40
C GLU A 213 -0.39 -28.87 -1.87
N GLY A 214 0.03 -29.97 -1.23
CA GLY A 214 0.22 -30.04 0.22
C GLY A 214 1.27 -29.05 0.72
N TYR A 215 2.45 -29.04 0.10
CA TYR A 215 3.51 -28.11 0.43
C TYR A 215 3.08 -26.63 0.28
N ASN A 216 2.45 -26.30 -0.83
CA ASN A 216 1.92 -24.95 -1.06
C ASN A 216 0.78 -24.59 -0.09
N PHE A 217 -0.04 -25.58 0.30
CA PHE A 217 -1.07 -25.41 1.33
C PHE A 217 -0.44 -25.08 2.69
N ASP A 218 0.57 -25.84 3.10
CA ASP A 218 1.25 -25.64 4.39
C ASP A 218 1.94 -24.27 4.44
N ILE A 219 2.61 -23.86 3.36
CA ILE A 219 3.18 -22.49 3.28
C ILE A 219 2.10 -21.44 3.47
N ARG A 220 0.98 -21.55 2.72
CA ARG A 220 -0.11 -20.56 2.85
C ARG A 220 -0.73 -20.58 4.24
N LYS A 221 -0.90 -21.76 4.84
CA LYS A 221 -1.40 -21.90 6.20
C LYS A 221 -0.48 -21.21 7.19
N HIS A 222 0.82 -21.46 7.11
CA HIS A 222 1.80 -20.78 7.98
C HIS A 222 1.77 -19.27 7.81
N VAL A 223 1.75 -18.75 6.56
CA VAL A 223 1.63 -17.32 6.31
C VAL A 223 0.39 -16.75 6.99
N LEU A 224 -0.77 -17.41 6.84
CA LEU A 224 -2.02 -16.97 7.43
C LEU A 224 -1.99 -16.97 8.96
N GLU A 225 -1.39 -18.01 9.58
CA GLU A 225 -1.26 -18.12 11.04
C GLU A 225 -0.42 -17.00 11.65
N TYR A 226 0.61 -16.53 10.95
CA TYR A 226 1.40 -15.35 11.35
C TYR A 226 0.66 -14.04 11.10
N ASP A 227 0.00 -13.91 9.96
CA ASP A 227 -0.75 -12.71 9.60
C ASP A 227 -1.96 -12.47 10.51
N ASP A 228 -2.60 -13.54 11.01
CA ASP A 228 -3.73 -13.45 11.95
C ASP A 228 -3.37 -12.68 13.23
N VAL A 229 -2.15 -12.85 13.75
CA VAL A 229 -1.67 -12.12 14.92
C VAL A 229 -1.59 -10.63 14.64
N VAL A 230 -1.04 -10.25 13.49
CA VAL A 230 -0.92 -8.84 13.08
C VAL A 230 -2.30 -8.24 12.81
N ASN A 231 -3.21 -9.00 12.18
CA ASN A 231 -4.55 -8.53 11.86
C ASN A 231 -5.37 -8.22 13.11
N LYS A 232 -5.32 -9.07 14.13
CA LYS A 232 -5.98 -8.80 15.42
C LYS A 232 -5.49 -7.51 16.08
N GLN A 233 -4.18 -7.30 16.08
CA GLN A 233 -3.61 -6.05 16.60
C GLN A 233 -4.02 -4.84 15.76
N ARG A 234 -4.09 -5.01 14.43
CA ARG A 234 -4.53 -3.96 13.49
C ARG A 234 -5.98 -3.55 13.74
N GLU A 235 -6.87 -4.51 13.92
CA GLU A 235 -8.28 -4.24 14.21
C GLU A 235 -8.40 -3.35 15.46
N VAL A 236 -7.75 -3.71 16.56
CA VAL A 236 -7.80 -2.94 17.81
C VAL A 236 -7.24 -1.52 17.62
N ILE A 237 -6.07 -1.39 16.97
CA ILE A 237 -5.45 -0.07 16.74
C ILE A 237 -6.32 0.81 15.82
N TYR A 238 -6.94 0.22 14.80
CA TYR A 238 -7.79 0.97 13.87
C TYR A 238 -9.11 1.37 14.53
N ASP A 239 -9.66 0.55 15.41
CA ASP A 239 -10.84 0.92 16.21
C ASP A 239 -10.53 2.04 17.20
N GLN A 240 -9.40 1.98 17.90
CA GLN A 240 -8.92 3.08 18.73
C GLN A 240 -8.72 4.37 17.91
N ARG A 241 -8.10 4.26 16.74
CA ARG A 241 -7.91 5.40 15.85
C ARG A 241 -9.23 6.00 15.38
N ARG A 242 -10.22 5.16 15.09
CA ARG A 242 -11.57 5.60 14.71
C ARG A 242 -12.26 6.31 15.86
N GLN A 243 -12.20 5.74 17.07
CA GLN A 243 -12.74 6.38 18.27
C GLN A 243 -12.17 7.79 18.48
N VAL A 244 -10.86 7.96 18.30
CA VAL A 244 -10.21 9.29 18.38
C VAL A 244 -10.71 10.25 17.30
N LEU A 245 -10.98 9.76 16.08
CA LEU A 245 -11.48 10.59 14.98
C LEU A 245 -12.95 11.02 15.17
N GLU A 246 -13.77 10.15 15.73
CA GLU A 246 -15.22 10.34 15.90
C GLU A 246 -15.59 11.01 17.22
N ALA A 247 -14.67 11.04 18.19
CA ALA A 247 -14.93 11.60 19.51
C ALA A 247 -15.24 13.11 19.46
N ASP A 248 -16.28 13.52 20.20
CA ASP A 248 -16.64 14.93 20.39
C ASP A 248 -15.83 15.59 21.50
N ASP A 249 -15.29 14.80 22.44
CA ASP A 249 -14.33 15.20 23.47
C ASP A 249 -13.33 14.08 23.75
N LEU A 250 -12.09 14.47 23.99
CA LEU A 250 -10.97 13.55 24.29
C LEU A 250 -10.32 13.86 25.64
N ARG A 251 -10.83 14.87 26.39
CA ARG A 251 -10.23 15.34 27.63
C ARG A 251 -10.01 14.21 28.63
N ASP A 252 -11.06 13.47 28.94
CA ASP A 252 -10.98 12.39 29.94
C ASP A 252 -10.07 11.24 29.51
N GLN A 253 -9.99 10.98 28.22
CA GLN A 253 -9.08 9.95 27.68
C GLN A 253 -7.62 10.41 27.79
N VAL A 254 -7.32 11.66 27.46
CA VAL A 254 -5.98 12.23 27.59
C VAL A 254 -5.56 12.30 29.06
N LEU A 255 -6.44 12.77 29.94
CA LEU A 255 -6.16 12.86 31.38
C LEU A 255 -5.95 11.49 32.03
N ARG A 256 -6.67 10.47 31.61
CA ARG A 256 -6.36 9.09 32.05
C ARG A 256 -4.95 8.65 31.63
N MET A 257 -4.55 8.92 30.39
CA MET A 257 -3.17 8.61 29.94
C MET A 257 -2.12 9.39 30.72
N VAL A 258 -2.43 10.63 31.11
CA VAL A 258 -1.54 11.44 31.97
C VAL A 258 -1.46 10.85 33.37
N GLY A 259 -2.61 10.46 33.95
CA GLY A 259 -2.67 9.79 35.26
C GLY A 259 -1.85 8.51 35.29
N ASP A 260 -2.02 7.64 34.30
CA ASP A 260 -1.25 6.39 34.16
C ASP A 260 0.26 6.65 34.08
N GLU A 261 0.69 7.71 33.36
CA GLU A 261 2.11 8.08 33.30
C GLU A 261 2.62 8.65 34.63
N VAL A 262 1.82 9.50 35.31
CA VAL A 262 2.15 10.01 36.66
C VAL A 262 2.30 8.86 37.62
N ASP A 263 1.34 7.92 37.63
CA ASP A 263 1.41 6.74 38.49
C ASP A 263 2.66 5.92 38.24
N SER A 264 2.98 5.68 36.97
CA SER A 264 4.17 4.92 36.57
C SER A 264 5.47 5.59 37.03
N VAL A 265 5.56 6.92 36.90
CA VAL A 265 6.73 7.70 37.32
C VAL A 265 6.85 7.73 38.83
N VAL A 266 5.76 7.94 39.55
CA VAL A 266 5.78 7.88 41.03
C VAL A 266 6.20 6.51 41.51
N GLU A 267 5.61 5.43 41.00
CA GLU A 267 5.98 4.05 41.38
C GLU A 267 7.46 3.73 41.14
N ALA A 268 8.03 4.26 40.07
CA ALA A 268 9.44 4.04 39.76
C ALA A 268 10.38 4.71 40.80
N HIS A 269 9.95 5.82 41.41
CA HIS A 269 10.75 6.59 42.36
C HIS A 269 10.37 6.37 43.83
N THR A 270 9.28 5.64 44.10
CA THR A 270 8.80 5.31 45.46
C THR A 270 8.74 3.80 45.67
N PRO A 271 9.86 3.06 45.61
CA PRO A 271 9.86 1.62 45.79
C PRO A 271 9.55 1.27 47.26
N GLY A 272 8.50 0.45 47.47
CA GLY A 272 8.15 -0.04 48.80
C GLY A 272 7.44 0.99 49.70
N PRO A 273 7.12 0.59 50.93
CA PRO A 273 6.32 1.35 51.87
C PRO A 273 7.10 2.40 52.68
N TYR A 274 8.43 2.41 52.62
CA TYR A 274 9.26 3.24 53.45
C TYR A 274 9.68 4.53 52.72
N PRO A 275 9.23 5.74 53.16
CA PRO A 275 9.56 7.01 52.51
C PRO A 275 11.06 7.35 52.46
N GLU A 276 11.83 6.80 53.39
CA GLU A 276 13.30 7.02 53.49
C GLU A 276 14.07 6.41 52.30
N GLU A 277 13.46 5.43 51.62
CA GLU A 277 14.02 4.79 50.41
C GLU A 277 13.60 5.46 49.10
N TRP A 278 12.74 6.50 49.17
CA TRP A 278 12.20 7.15 47.97
C TRP A 278 13.17 8.19 47.38
N ASP A 279 13.28 8.18 46.05
CA ASP A 279 14.06 9.18 45.31
C ASP A 279 13.15 10.36 44.88
N LEU A 280 12.72 11.18 45.85
CA LEU A 280 11.85 12.33 45.59
C LEU A 280 12.51 13.39 44.72
N ARG A 281 13.85 13.52 44.78
CA ARG A 281 14.62 14.46 43.93
C ARG A 281 14.61 13.97 42.48
N GLY A 282 14.83 12.68 42.24
CA GLY A 282 14.72 12.05 40.91
C GLY A 282 13.33 12.20 40.35
N LEU A 283 12.29 11.95 41.18
CA LEU A 283 10.90 12.15 40.82
C LEU A 283 10.62 13.57 40.31
N GLN A 284 11.02 14.59 41.07
CA GLN A 284 10.87 16.00 40.64
C GLN A 284 11.61 16.27 39.32
N GLY A 285 12.83 15.73 39.17
CA GLY A 285 13.63 15.86 37.96
C GLY A 285 12.95 15.27 36.74
N GLU A 286 12.36 14.07 36.85
CA GLU A 286 11.64 13.41 35.75
C GLU A 286 10.33 14.15 35.43
N LEU A 287 9.55 14.52 36.42
CA LEU A 287 8.29 15.26 36.22
C LEU A 287 8.49 16.56 35.44
N ARG A 288 9.55 17.33 35.74
CA ARG A 288 9.88 18.55 35.00
C ARG A 288 10.18 18.35 33.53
N THR A 289 10.41 17.10 33.08
CA THR A 289 10.67 16.80 31.68
C THR A 289 9.41 16.75 30.85
N PHE A 290 8.23 16.55 31.44
CA PHE A 290 7.01 16.36 30.69
C PHE A 290 5.83 17.24 31.07
N PHE A 291 5.75 17.75 32.32
CA PHE A 291 4.75 18.76 32.61
C PHE A 291 5.31 19.94 33.46
N PRO A 292 4.74 21.15 33.34
CA PRO A 292 5.23 22.32 34.04
C PRO A 292 4.83 22.25 35.51
N LEU A 293 5.82 21.97 36.36
CA LEU A 293 5.64 22.15 37.80
C LEU A 293 5.72 23.66 38.16
N PRO A 294 4.99 24.13 39.20
CA PRO A 294 5.14 25.48 39.72
C PRO A 294 6.59 25.82 40.03
N SER A 295 6.98 27.08 39.84
CA SER A 295 8.38 27.53 40.05
C SER A 295 8.83 27.43 41.50
N ASP A 296 7.90 27.51 42.42
CA ASP A 296 8.05 27.40 43.87
C ASP A 296 7.85 25.99 44.42
N PHE A 297 7.68 25.01 43.50
CA PHE A 297 7.47 23.62 43.89
C PHE A 297 8.75 23.04 44.51
N ASP A 298 8.66 22.54 45.76
CA ASP A 298 9.70 21.85 46.48
C ASP A 298 9.26 20.41 46.85
N PHE A 299 10.07 19.42 46.52
CA PHE A 299 9.77 18.00 46.81
C PHE A 299 9.82 17.70 48.32
N HIS A 300 10.46 18.52 49.17
CA HIS A 300 10.47 18.33 50.61
C HIS A 300 9.07 18.33 51.24
N GLN A 301 8.07 18.92 50.56
CA GLN A 301 6.68 18.84 51.01
C GLN A 301 6.09 17.42 50.96
N TRP A 302 6.78 16.49 50.32
CA TRP A 302 6.35 15.11 50.20
C TRP A 302 7.02 14.12 51.16
N GLU A 303 7.95 14.57 52.00
CA GLU A 303 8.68 13.69 52.92
C GLU A 303 7.76 12.95 53.91
N ASP A 304 6.63 13.56 54.29
CA ASP A 304 5.66 13.01 55.24
C ASP A 304 4.35 12.58 54.56
N VAL A 305 4.33 12.46 53.23
CA VAL A 305 3.12 12.21 52.44
C VAL A 305 3.15 10.80 51.82
N SER A 306 2.02 10.09 51.86
CA SER A 306 1.94 8.78 51.22
C SER A 306 2.06 8.84 49.71
N ALA A 307 2.59 7.76 49.08
CA ALA A 307 2.72 7.70 47.62
C ALA A 307 1.37 7.94 46.90
N SER A 308 0.25 7.48 47.46
CA SER A 308 -1.09 7.70 46.91
C SER A 308 -1.51 9.17 46.93
N GLN A 309 -1.15 9.91 47.99
CA GLN A 309 -1.41 11.34 48.08
C GLN A 309 -0.51 12.12 47.13
N ILE A 310 0.76 11.70 46.95
CA ILE A 310 1.67 12.30 45.95
C ILE A 310 1.08 12.13 44.54
N LYS A 311 0.60 10.93 44.20
CA LYS A 311 -0.07 10.66 42.92
C LYS A 311 -1.26 11.58 42.67
N GLN A 312 -2.15 11.72 43.68
CA GLN A 312 -3.32 12.59 43.56
C GLN A 312 -2.94 14.05 43.39
N GLN A 313 -2.03 14.58 44.21
CA GLN A 313 -1.55 15.96 44.08
C GLN A 313 -0.93 16.25 42.73
N LEU A 314 -0.12 15.31 42.22
CA LEU A 314 0.51 15.44 40.91
C LEU A 314 -0.52 15.38 39.78
N PHE A 315 -1.54 14.53 39.90
CA PHE A 315 -2.60 14.48 38.92
C PHE A 315 -3.41 15.79 38.90
N ASP A 316 -3.77 16.34 40.05
CA ASP A 316 -4.49 17.63 40.15
C ASP A 316 -3.67 18.78 39.55
N MET A 317 -2.35 18.80 39.79
CA MET A 317 -1.45 19.77 39.16
C MET A 317 -1.37 19.57 37.64
N ALA A 318 -1.29 18.33 37.18
CA ALA A 318 -1.22 18.00 35.77
C ALA A 318 -2.52 18.37 35.04
N GLU A 319 -3.69 18.11 35.63
CA GLU A 319 -4.99 18.51 35.13
C GLU A 319 -5.10 20.03 35.03
N THR A 320 -4.75 20.75 36.09
CA THR A 320 -4.74 22.21 36.09
C THR A 320 -3.84 22.78 34.99
N ALA A 321 -2.63 22.26 34.84
CA ALA A 321 -1.70 22.67 33.80
C ALA A 321 -2.24 22.37 32.39
N TYR A 322 -2.88 21.22 32.20
CA TYR A 322 -3.53 20.86 30.94
C TYR A 322 -4.62 21.86 30.54
N ASP A 323 -5.53 22.18 31.48
CA ASP A 323 -6.63 23.12 31.23
C ASP A 323 -6.10 24.55 30.97
N GLN A 324 -5.09 25.01 31.72
CA GLN A 324 -4.45 26.32 31.49
C GLN A 324 -3.81 26.42 30.11
N ILE A 325 -3.06 25.40 29.69
CA ILE A 325 -2.39 25.40 28.38
C ILE A 325 -3.44 25.40 27.26
N ASN A 326 -4.46 24.57 27.35
CA ASN A 326 -5.50 24.50 26.33
C ASN A 326 -6.32 25.80 26.25
N ARG A 327 -6.65 26.40 27.39
CA ARG A 327 -7.31 27.71 27.44
C ARG A 327 -6.44 28.79 26.79
N ALA A 328 -5.15 28.83 27.12
CA ALA A 328 -4.23 29.82 26.54
C ALA A 328 -4.09 29.65 25.01
N VAL A 329 -4.04 28.40 24.52
CA VAL A 329 -4.00 28.10 23.08
C VAL A 329 -5.28 28.57 22.38
N GLY A 330 -6.45 28.16 22.89
CA GLY A 330 -7.74 28.52 22.29
C GLY A 330 -7.98 30.04 22.29
N GLN A 331 -7.67 30.71 23.39
CA GLN A 331 -7.73 32.17 23.48
C GLN A 331 -6.80 32.88 22.50
N GLN A 332 -5.59 32.34 22.28
CA GLN A 332 -4.66 32.91 21.31
C GLN A 332 -5.19 32.79 19.88
N VAL A 333 -5.80 31.67 19.54
CA VAL A 333 -6.40 31.47 18.22
C VAL A 333 -7.63 32.35 18.04
N TYR A 334 -8.49 32.47 19.06
CA TYR A 334 -9.60 33.43 19.05
C TYR A 334 -9.12 34.87 18.82
N LYS A 335 -8.11 35.33 19.58
CA LYS A 335 -7.51 36.65 19.39
C LYS A 335 -6.92 36.85 17.99
N GLN A 336 -6.44 35.80 17.38
CA GLN A 336 -5.97 35.86 15.99
C GLN A 336 -7.12 36.02 15.02
N ALA A 337 -8.21 35.27 15.15
CA ALA A 337 -9.42 35.42 14.36
C ALA A 337 -10.00 36.83 14.46
N VAL A 338 -10.02 37.40 15.68
CA VAL A 338 -10.43 38.79 15.92
C VAL A 338 -9.53 39.80 15.19
N ARG A 339 -8.21 39.58 15.15
CA ARG A 339 -7.27 40.46 14.45
C ARG A 339 -7.39 40.39 12.91
N GLU A 340 -7.91 39.28 12.42
CA GLU A 340 -8.15 39.03 11.00
C GLU A 340 -9.55 39.48 10.57
N ASP A 341 -10.28 40.22 11.44
CA ASP A 341 -11.65 40.69 11.24
C ASP A 341 -12.64 39.56 10.89
N ALA A 342 -12.41 38.36 11.44
CA ALA A 342 -13.29 37.22 11.18
C ALA A 342 -14.71 37.49 11.68
N SER A 343 -15.69 37.11 10.87
CA SER A 343 -17.12 37.11 11.22
C SER A 343 -17.63 35.66 11.40
N LEU A 344 -18.83 35.51 12.00
CA LEU A 344 -19.44 34.19 12.12
C LEU A 344 -19.67 33.53 10.76
N GLN A 345 -20.05 34.31 9.73
CA GLN A 345 -20.17 33.81 8.37
C GLN A 345 -18.82 33.36 7.80
N ALA A 346 -17.76 34.12 8.03
CA ALA A 346 -16.41 33.73 7.57
C ALA A 346 -15.94 32.42 8.22
N LEU A 347 -16.31 32.19 9.50
CA LEU A 347 -16.02 30.91 10.18
C LEU A 347 -16.82 29.75 9.57
N ALA A 348 -18.09 29.97 9.22
CA ALA A 348 -18.95 28.95 8.59
C ALA A 348 -18.43 28.53 7.21
N GLU A 349 -17.96 29.48 6.42
CA GLU A 349 -17.46 29.29 5.05
C GLU A 349 -15.96 28.92 4.99
N SER A 350 -15.30 28.86 6.16
CA SER A 350 -13.86 28.58 6.22
C SER A 350 -13.48 27.22 5.65
N THR A 351 -12.35 27.16 4.97
CA THR A 351 -11.73 25.90 4.51
C THR A 351 -11.12 25.10 5.67
N ASP A 352 -10.83 25.75 6.81
CA ASP A 352 -10.31 25.09 8.01
C ASP A 352 -11.44 24.36 8.76
N PRO A 353 -11.38 23.02 8.90
CA PRO A 353 -12.38 22.25 9.65
C PRO A 353 -12.52 22.68 11.11
N ALA A 354 -11.45 23.16 11.75
CA ALA A 354 -11.49 23.62 13.13
C ALA A 354 -12.32 24.91 13.28
N GLN A 355 -12.20 25.85 12.33
CA GLN A 355 -13.01 27.07 12.35
C GLN A 355 -14.49 26.76 12.10
N ARG A 356 -14.83 25.87 11.19
CA ARG A 356 -16.23 25.42 10.99
C ARG A 356 -16.80 24.75 12.24
N MET A 357 -16.00 23.92 12.91
CA MET A 357 -16.41 23.27 14.16
C MET A 357 -16.61 24.31 15.29
N ALA A 358 -15.74 25.32 15.38
CA ALA A 358 -15.93 26.42 16.32
C ALA A 358 -17.24 27.16 16.06
N TYR A 359 -17.56 27.45 14.79
CA TYR A 359 -18.85 28.04 14.41
C TYR A 359 -20.04 27.19 14.86
N GLN A 360 -20.02 25.88 14.57
CA GLN A 360 -21.11 24.98 15.02
C GLN A 360 -21.28 24.99 16.53
N ARG A 361 -20.20 24.94 17.30
CA ARG A 361 -20.28 25.04 18.79
C ARG A 361 -20.78 26.39 19.27
N ILE A 362 -20.49 27.47 18.56
CA ILE A 362 -21.05 28.79 18.86
C ILE A 362 -22.57 28.74 18.69
N LEU A 363 -23.08 28.20 17.59
CA LEU A 363 -24.52 28.06 17.32
C LEU A 363 -25.23 27.22 18.37
N GLU A 364 -24.68 26.06 18.73
CA GLU A 364 -25.20 25.17 19.75
C GLU A 364 -25.36 25.89 21.10
N ARG A 365 -24.36 26.67 21.49
CA ARG A 365 -24.36 27.41 22.77
C ARG A 365 -25.28 28.65 22.77
N LEU A 366 -25.47 29.27 21.61
CA LEU A 366 -26.40 30.39 21.45
C LEU A 366 -27.87 29.94 21.34
N GLY A 367 -28.09 28.62 21.08
CA GLY A 367 -29.42 28.03 20.95
C GLY A 367 -30.14 28.41 19.65
N GLY A 368 -29.43 28.84 18.62
CA GLY A 368 -30.00 29.18 17.33
C GLY A 368 -29.04 29.92 16.39
N GLU A 369 -29.50 30.15 15.16
CA GLU A 369 -28.76 30.92 14.19
C GLU A 369 -28.72 32.41 14.53
N PRO A 370 -27.54 33.08 14.37
CA PRO A 370 -27.44 34.53 14.54
C PRO A 370 -28.25 35.26 13.47
N SER A 371 -28.72 36.45 13.76
CA SER A 371 -29.34 37.30 12.74
C SER A 371 -28.33 37.64 11.64
N ASP A 372 -28.78 37.88 10.41
CA ASP A 372 -27.91 38.23 9.25
C ASP A 372 -26.94 39.37 9.58
N ALA A 373 -27.42 40.35 10.36
CA ALA A 373 -26.59 41.46 10.82
C ALA A 373 -25.46 41.01 11.77
N GLN A 374 -25.70 40.06 12.64
CA GLN A 374 -24.68 39.50 13.55
C GLN A 374 -23.74 38.54 12.85
N ALA A 375 -24.25 37.80 11.86
CA ALA A 375 -23.42 36.83 11.10
C ALA A 375 -22.31 37.51 10.31
N THR A 376 -22.55 38.70 9.75
CA THR A 376 -21.60 39.45 8.92
C THR A 376 -20.70 40.40 9.71
N GLN A 377 -21.05 40.74 10.97
CA GLN A 377 -20.20 41.60 11.80
C GLN A 377 -18.92 40.89 12.25
N PRO A 378 -17.80 41.61 12.34
CA PRO A 378 -16.58 41.10 12.97
C PRO A 378 -16.81 40.66 14.42
N LEU A 379 -16.15 39.59 14.87
CA LEU A 379 -16.32 39.01 16.19
C LEU A 379 -16.20 40.03 17.33
N TYR A 380 -15.33 41.02 17.22
CA TYR A 380 -15.12 42.05 18.24
C TYR A 380 -16.24 43.10 18.31
N GLN A 381 -17.15 43.14 17.33
CA GLN A 381 -18.32 44.03 17.34
C GLN A 381 -19.59 43.37 17.87
N LEU A 382 -19.52 42.07 18.08
CA LEU A 382 -20.65 41.32 18.66
C LEU A 382 -20.85 41.68 20.14
N PRO A 383 -22.06 41.48 20.70
CA PRO A 383 -22.29 41.64 22.14
C PRO A 383 -21.29 40.84 23.00
N GLU A 384 -20.88 41.36 24.14
CA GLU A 384 -19.88 40.70 25.03
C GLU A 384 -20.29 39.28 25.40
N SER A 385 -21.58 39.00 25.59
CA SER A 385 -22.08 37.64 25.85
C SER A 385 -21.79 36.69 24.68
N VAL A 386 -21.93 37.15 23.45
CA VAL A 386 -21.64 36.34 22.25
C VAL A 386 -20.13 36.17 22.06
N GLN A 387 -19.35 37.21 22.33
CA GLN A 387 -17.87 37.12 22.30
C GLN A 387 -17.35 36.10 23.31
N ALA A 388 -17.90 36.08 24.54
CA ALA A 388 -17.53 35.10 25.57
C ALA A 388 -17.86 33.65 25.12
N VAL A 389 -19.04 33.44 24.54
CA VAL A 389 -19.46 32.14 23.98
C VAL A 389 -18.53 31.73 22.85
N ALA A 390 -18.17 32.66 21.96
CA ALA A 390 -17.28 32.39 20.86
C ALA A 390 -15.85 32.02 21.35
N GLU A 391 -15.30 32.78 22.34
CA GLU A 391 -13.99 32.46 22.92
C GLU A 391 -13.95 31.06 23.52
N GLU A 392 -15.00 30.68 24.31
CA GLU A 392 -15.07 29.34 24.89
C GLU A 392 -15.25 28.24 23.83
N ALA A 393 -16.02 28.49 22.76
CA ALA A 393 -16.17 27.56 21.65
C ALA A 393 -14.82 27.33 20.93
N PHE A 394 -14.03 28.39 20.78
CA PHE A 394 -12.66 28.26 20.25
C PHE A 394 -11.77 27.44 21.19
N VAL A 395 -11.81 27.69 22.49
CA VAL A 395 -11.04 26.93 23.49
C VAL A 395 -11.33 25.43 23.36
N ASP A 396 -12.60 25.03 23.37
CA ASP A 396 -12.99 23.62 23.31
C ASP A 396 -12.70 22.98 21.96
N THR A 397 -12.87 23.74 20.88
CA THR A 397 -12.60 23.21 19.53
C THR A 397 -11.11 22.96 19.31
N TYR A 398 -10.28 23.93 19.71
CA TYR A 398 -8.83 23.79 19.50
C TYR A 398 -8.20 22.84 20.51
N ARG A 399 -8.77 22.66 21.72
CA ARG A 399 -8.44 21.58 22.64
C ARG A 399 -8.66 20.21 21.96
N LEU A 400 -9.89 19.95 21.49
CA LEU A 400 -10.22 18.70 20.80
C LEU A 400 -9.34 18.45 19.57
N HIS A 401 -9.14 19.49 18.75
CA HIS A 401 -8.28 19.37 17.56
C HIS A 401 -6.86 19.00 17.92
N ARG A 402 -6.29 19.65 18.94
CA ARG A 402 -4.94 19.38 19.43
C ARG A 402 -4.79 17.98 20.00
N ASP A 403 -5.72 17.56 20.87
CA ASP A 403 -5.70 16.25 21.50
C ASP A 403 -5.83 15.14 20.44
N ARG A 404 -6.77 15.31 19.49
CA ARG A 404 -6.92 14.41 18.35
C ARG A 404 -5.63 14.29 17.55
N GLN A 405 -5.00 15.40 17.23
CA GLN A 405 -3.75 15.42 16.48
C GLN A 405 -2.60 14.74 17.23
N LEU A 406 -2.46 14.98 18.52
CA LEU A 406 -1.42 14.36 19.36
C LEU A 406 -1.63 12.84 19.45
N MET A 407 -2.86 12.40 19.69
CA MET A 407 -3.17 10.98 19.79
C MET A 407 -2.94 10.26 18.45
N LEU A 408 -3.43 10.82 17.34
CA LEU A 408 -3.22 10.23 16.01
C LEU A 408 -1.73 10.17 15.64
N GLN A 409 -0.96 11.23 15.90
CA GLN A 409 0.49 11.23 15.65
C GLN A 409 1.23 10.19 16.51
N ALA A 410 0.80 10.00 17.76
CA ALA A 410 1.38 8.98 18.62
C ALA A 410 1.07 7.57 18.11
N VAL A 411 -0.20 7.29 17.81
CA VAL A 411 -0.65 5.98 17.30
C VAL A 411 0.00 5.67 15.96
N ASP A 412 -0.16 6.54 14.97
CA ASP A 412 0.31 6.29 13.60
C ASP A 412 1.83 6.11 13.54
N GLY A 413 2.57 7.00 14.23
CA GLY A 413 4.03 6.95 14.23
C GLY A 413 4.64 5.73 14.94
N LEU A 414 4.00 5.23 15.99
CA LEU A 414 4.46 4.06 16.72
C LEU A 414 3.97 2.76 16.09
N TRP A 415 2.76 2.74 15.51
CA TRP A 415 2.21 1.60 14.80
C TRP A 415 3.05 1.21 13.58
N VAL A 416 3.46 2.17 12.75
CA VAL A 416 4.33 1.88 11.59
C VAL A 416 5.64 1.22 12.03
N ARG A 417 6.26 1.71 13.10
CA ARG A 417 7.49 1.09 13.65
C ARG A 417 7.25 -0.31 14.21
N HIS A 418 6.10 -0.52 14.86
CA HIS A 418 5.72 -1.81 15.40
C HIS A 418 5.54 -2.84 14.28
N LEU A 419 4.89 -2.47 13.16
CA LEU A 419 4.78 -3.36 12.00
C LEU A 419 6.14 -3.78 11.43
N THR A 420 7.10 -2.85 11.37
CA THR A 420 8.48 -3.17 10.96
C THR A 420 9.12 -4.16 11.94
N SER A 421 9.00 -3.91 13.24
CA SER A 421 9.57 -4.81 14.26
C SER A 421 8.91 -6.20 14.28
N LEU A 422 7.61 -6.30 13.98
CA LEU A 422 6.93 -7.59 13.81
C LEU A 422 7.42 -8.34 12.57
N GLN A 423 7.73 -7.63 11.49
CA GLN A 423 8.32 -8.23 10.30
C GLN A 423 9.71 -8.80 10.59
N ASP A 424 10.56 -8.04 11.28
CA ASP A 424 11.88 -8.49 11.72
C ASP A 424 11.79 -9.73 12.64
N LEU A 425 10.82 -9.71 13.58
CA LEU A 425 10.54 -10.86 14.44
C LEU A 425 10.14 -12.08 13.62
N ARG A 426 9.24 -11.91 12.64
CA ARG A 426 8.78 -13.00 11.77
C ARG A 426 9.91 -13.62 10.97
N GLU A 427 10.84 -12.83 10.46
CA GLU A 427 12.00 -13.32 9.71
C GLU A 427 12.98 -14.12 10.60
N GLY A 428 13.14 -13.68 11.86
CA GLY A 428 14.04 -14.33 12.82
C GLY A 428 13.47 -15.51 13.58
N ILE A 429 12.16 -15.60 13.74
CA ILE A 429 11.52 -16.55 14.66
C ILE A 429 11.74 -18.03 14.29
N GLY A 430 11.95 -18.31 13.00
CA GLY A 430 12.24 -19.66 12.50
C GLY A 430 13.46 -20.31 13.17
N LEU A 431 14.41 -19.51 13.64
CA LEU A 431 15.60 -20.00 14.35
C LEU A 431 15.28 -20.63 15.71
N ARG A 432 14.12 -20.31 16.31
CA ARG A 432 13.65 -20.92 17.57
C ARG A 432 13.41 -22.43 17.44
N ALA A 433 13.12 -22.91 16.22
CA ALA A 433 12.96 -24.33 15.95
C ALA A 433 14.21 -25.16 16.31
N TYR A 434 15.41 -24.60 16.16
CA TYR A 434 16.66 -25.27 16.58
C TYR A 434 16.73 -25.48 18.09
N GLY A 435 16.04 -24.64 18.89
CA GLY A 435 15.90 -24.78 20.33
C GLY A 435 14.70 -25.64 20.77
N GLN A 436 14.13 -26.45 19.88
CA GLN A 436 12.95 -27.30 20.12
C GLN A 436 11.69 -26.53 20.55
N GLN A 437 11.64 -25.23 20.31
CA GLN A 437 10.47 -24.40 20.56
C GLN A 437 9.61 -24.32 19.29
N ASN A 438 8.28 -24.32 19.48
CA ASN A 438 7.38 -24.10 18.36
C ASN A 438 7.45 -22.62 17.92
N PRO A 439 7.93 -22.31 16.68
CA PRO A 439 8.12 -20.94 16.23
C PRO A 439 6.85 -20.10 16.27
N LEU A 440 5.69 -20.69 15.96
CA LEU A 440 4.41 -19.97 15.95
C LEU A 440 3.98 -19.57 17.37
N VAL A 441 4.18 -20.45 18.36
CA VAL A 441 3.85 -20.15 19.76
C VAL A 441 4.77 -19.06 20.30
N SER A 442 6.06 -19.15 20.00
CA SER A 442 7.05 -18.13 20.38
C SER A 442 6.72 -16.78 19.72
N TYR A 443 6.37 -16.79 18.43
CA TYR A 443 5.96 -15.59 17.71
C TYR A 443 4.74 -14.92 18.36
N ARG A 444 3.68 -15.69 18.66
CA ARG A 444 2.47 -15.16 19.30
C ARG A 444 2.78 -14.50 20.65
N LYS A 445 3.63 -15.13 21.44
CA LYS A 445 4.03 -14.60 22.75
C LYS A 445 4.85 -13.30 22.60
N GLU A 446 5.93 -13.34 21.83
CA GLU A 446 6.80 -12.18 21.64
C GLU A 446 6.05 -11.01 20.95
N ALA A 447 5.19 -11.30 19.96
CA ALA A 447 4.35 -10.28 19.31
C ALA A 447 3.33 -9.65 20.27
N HIS A 448 2.79 -10.43 21.23
CA HIS A 448 1.91 -9.90 22.27
C HIS A 448 2.66 -8.96 23.24
N GLU A 449 3.84 -9.36 23.71
CA GLU A 449 4.70 -8.53 24.57
C GLU A 449 5.09 -7.22 23.88
N MET A 450 5.45 -7.29 22.60
CA MET A 450 5.73 -6.11 21.77
C MET A 450 4.50 -5.21 21.64
N TYR A 451 3.31 -5.79 21.51
CA TYR A 451 2.05 -5.03 21.40
C TYR A 451 1.70 -4.31 22.71
N GLN A 452 1.86 -4.97 23.87
CA GLN A 452 1.70 -4.33 25.17
C GLN A 452 2.68 -3.16 25.34
N SER A 453 3.93 -3.35 24.94
CA SER A 453 4.94 -2.28 24.91
C SER A 453 4.56 -1.13 23.96
N LEU A 454 3.92 -1.44 22.82
CA LEU A 454 3.39 -0.40 21.91
C LEU A 454 2.34 0.46 22.60
N LEU A 455 1.33 -0.16 23.23
CA LEU A 455 0.26 0.56 23.92
C LEU A 455 0.81 1.47 25.02
N ALA A 456 1.70 0.95 25.86
CA ALA A 456 2.36 1.75 26.90
C ALA A 456 3.17 2.93 26.33
N ARG A 457 3.85 2.73 25.18
CA ARG A 457 4.58 3.82 24.51
C ARG A 457 3.64 4.86 23.88
N VAL A 458 2.47 4.46 23.39
CA VAL A 458 1.45 5.41 22.88
C VAL A 458 0.96 6.28 24.02
N GLN A 459 0.54 5.69 25.15
CA GLN A 459 0.08 6.41 26.34
C GLN A 459 1.14 7.39 26.83
N ARG A 460 2.36 6.91 27.05
CA ARG A 460 3.51 7.76 27.47
C ARG A 460 3.76 8.91 26.51
N ARG A 461 3.71 8.66 25.20
CA ARG A 461 3.95 9.68 24.19
C ARG A 461 2.88 10.75 24.22
N VAL A 462 1.60 10.40 24.36
CA VAL A 462 0.50 11.36 24.50
C VAL A 462 0.67 12.17 25.76
N ALA A 463 0.81 11.52 26.94
CA ALA A 463 0.96 12.16 28.23
C ALA A 463 2.11 13.18 28.26
N ARG A 464 3.28 12.81 27.70
CA ARG A 464 4.46 13.70 27.67
C ARG A 464 4.39 14.79 26.58
N SER A 465 3.51 14.63 25.57
CA SER A 465 3.40 15.61 24.48
C SER A 465 2.33 16.66 24.73
N VAL A 466 1.36 16.38 25.56
CA VAL A 466 0.18 17.24 25.78
C VAL A 466 0.53 18.58 26.43
N TYR A 467 1.65 18.67 27.13
CA TYR A 467 2.13 19.91 27.77
C TYR A 467 3.09 20.71 26.88
N LEU A 468 3.47 20.18 25.71
CA LEU A 468 4.32 20.91 24.78
C LEU A 468 3.50 22.00 24.08
N LEU A 469 3.89 23.25 24.29
CA LEU A 469 3.29 24.37 23.56
C LEU A 469 3.54 24.24 22.06
N PRO A 470 2.55 24.47 21.21
CA PRO A 470 2.76 24.56 19.78
C PRO A 470 3.84 25.58 19.44
N LYS A 471 4.77 25.24 18.53
CA LYS A 471 5.87 26.12 18.12
C LYS A 471 5.40 27.51 17.65
N ALA A 472 4.19 27.59 17.13
CA ALA A 472 3.55 28.84 16.71
C ALA A 472 3.28 29.80 17.89
N LEU A 473 3.04 29.27 19.09
CA LEU A 473 2.85 30.08 20.31
C LEU A 473 4.17 30.40 20.99
N ALA A 474 5.21 29.60 20.83
CA ALA A 474 6.53 29.83 21.37
C ALA A 474 7.32 30.94 20.61
N ALA A 475 6.93 31.24 19.39
CA ALA A 475 7.49 32.31 18.59
C ALA A 475 6.70 33.63 18.84
N GLN A 476 6.85 34.25 20.01
CA GLN A 476 6.60 35.69 20.08
C GLN A 476 7.48 36.37 19.02
N PRO A 477 6.94 37.26 18.16
CA PRO A 477 7.76 37.99 17.24
C PRO A 477 8.70 38.86 18.09
N ARG A 478 9.96 38.44 18.26
CA ARG A 478 11.00 39.37 18.65
C ARG A 478 10.88 40.50 17.64
N GLN A 479 10.43 41.68 18.10
CA GLN A 479 10.45 42.90 17.32
C GLN A 479 11.84 43.03 16.73
N ARG A 480 11.97 42.68 15.46
CA ARG A 480 13.17 42.98 14.68
C ARG A 480 13.25 44.49 14.68
N ALA A 481 14.14 45.04 15.50
CA ALA A 481 14.56 46.42 15.45
C ALA A 481 14.82 46.73 13.96
N ARG A 482 14.05 47.67 13.41
CA ARG A 482 14.24 48.17 12.04
C ARG A 482 15.71 48.56 11.90
N PRO A 483 16.45 48.02 10.94
CA PRO A 483 17.79 48.51 10.71
C PRO A 483 17.66 49.94 10.17
N THR A 484 18.16 50.88 10.93
CA THR A 484 18.32 52.27 10.51
C THR A 484 19.11 52.30 9.20
N ARG A 485 18.46 52.82 8.17
CA ARG A 485 18.99 52.98 6.81
C ARG A 485 20.20 53.92 6.88
N ARG A 486 21.40 53.38 6.97
CA ARG A 486 22.63 54.12 6.75
C ARG A 486 22.69 54.55 5.27
N THR A 487 22.50 55.82 5.01
CA THR A 487 22.74 56.46 3.73
C THR A 487 24.18 56.25 3.31
N ARG A 488 24.36 55.48 2.24
CA ARG A 488 25.66 55.30 1.59
C ARG A 488 25.74 56.30 0.43
N ALA A 489 26.77 57.14 0.48
CA ALA A 489 27.11 58.13 -0.53
C ALA A 489 27.38 57.46 -1.92
N PRO A 490 27.10 58.14 -3.05
CA PRO A 490 27.28 57.59 -4.39
C PRO A 490 28.72 57.61 -4.85
N MET A 491 29.21 56.47 -5.37
CA MET A 491 30.47 56.40 -6.12
C MET A 491 30.20 56.37 -7.64
N PRO A 492 31.10 56.94 -8.44
CA PRO A 492 30.82 57.33 -9.83
C PRO A 492 30.89 56.15 -10.82
N THR A 493 30.03 56.28 -11.83
CA THR A 493 29.94 55.42 -13.01
C THR A 493 31.14 55.60 -13.95
N THR A 494 31.77 54.49 -14.35
CA THR A 494 32.52 54.46 -15.62
C THR A 494 31.91 53.35 -16.53
N LYS A 495 31.44 53.81 -17.70
CA LYS A 495 31.06 52.99 -18.82
C LYS A 495 32.27 52.32 -19.45
N ARG A 496 32.16 51.04 -19.83
CA ARG A 496 32.81 50.51 -21.04
C ARG A 496 32.12 49.23 -21.56
N THR A 497 31.54 49.37 -22.71
CA THR A 497 31.43 48.59 -23.96
C THR A 497 31.91 47.14 -23.93
N ALA A 498 31.01 46.28 -24.44
CA ALA A 498 31.31 44.96 -25.01
C ALA A 498 32.12 45.05 -26.31
N PRO A 499 32.78 44.02 -26.85
CA PRO A 499 32.16 42.86 -27.49
C PRO A 499 32.88 41.51 -27.43
N ALA A 500 32.08 40.48 -27.72
CA ALA A 500 32.31 39.29 -28.55
C ALA A 500 33.49 38.31 -28.32
N GLN A 501 33.05 37.04 -28.19
CA GLN A 501 33.57 35.81 -28.82
C GLN A 501 34.86 35.12 -28.31
N SER A 502 34.64 33.86 -28.04
CA SER A 502 35.41 32.68 -28.49
C SER A 502 36.40 32.03 -27.55
N THR A 503 36.12 30.77 -27.34
CA THR A 503 37.02 29.60 -27.32
C THR A 503 37.96 29.35 -26.13
N ARG A 504 37.72 28.16 -25.61
CA ARG A 504 38.76 27.10 -25.29
C ARG A 504 39.63 27.22 -24.04
N ALA A 505 39.34 26.22 -23.20
CA ALA A 505 40.30 25.28 -22.59
C ALA A 505 41.27 25.79 -21.52
N THR A 506 41.24 24.99 -20.50
CA THR A 506 42.30 24.41 -19.67
C THR A 506 42.56 25.00 -18.28
N THR A 507 42.50 24.01 -17.42
CA THR A 507 43.36 23.77 -16.23
C THR A 507 43.27 24.66 -15.01
N GLY A 508 42.96 23.96 -13.93
CA GLY A 508 43.76 24.15 -12.75
C GLY A 508 43.04 24.39 -11.44
N SER A 509 43.08 23.36 -10.60
CA SER A 509 43.24 23.39 -9.15
C SER A 509 42.01 23.24 -8.27
N ALA A 510 41.95 22.06 -7.68
CA ALA A 510 41.25 21.63 -6.47
C ALA A 510 41.83 22.33 -5.20
N PRO A 511 41.37 22.07 -3.98
CA PRO A 511 40.36 21.11 -3.57
C PRO A 511 39.33 21.65 -2.56
N SER A 512 38.13 21.28 -2.62
CA SER A 512 37.20 21.27 -1.47
C SER A 512 37.01 19.85 -0.98
N GLN A 513 37.19 19.65 0.31
CA GLN A 513 37.10 18.39 1.03
C GLN A 513 35.75 17.71 0.79
N ASP A 514 35.83 16.49 0.25
CA ASP A 514 34.70 15.58 0.09
C ASP A 514 34.14 15.17 1.45
N VAL A 515 33.06 15.82 1.87
CA VAL A 515 32.22 15.33 2.96
C VAL A 515 31.28 14.28 2.37
N ARG A 516 31.60 13.01 2.62
CA ARG A 516 30.72 11.89 2.25
C ARG A 516 29.50 11.88 3.17
N PRO A 517 28.28 11.94 2.66
CA PRO A 517 27.12 11.60 3.48
C PRO A 517 27.10 10.08 3.74
N ASP A 518 26.86 9.70 4.98
CA ASP A 518 26.62 8.31 5.39
C ASP A 518 25.22 7.87 4.94
N CYS A 519 25.01 7.74 3.63
CA CYS A 519 23.78 7.22 3.07
C CYS A 519 24.09 5.95 2.29
N ASP A 520 23.33 4.92 2.54
CA ASP A 520 23.30 3.71 1.71
C ASP A 520 22.58 4.01 0.38
N LEU A 521 23.35 4.51 -0.60
CA LEU A 521 22.85 4.75 -1.94
C LEU A 521 22.72 3.42 -2.70
N GLY A 522 21.56 3.21 -3.30
CA GLY A 522 21.29 2.08 -4.20
C GLY A 522 22.14 2.17 -5.48
N ARG A 523 22.46 1.03 -6.07
CA ARG A 523 23.34 0.90 -7.25
C ARG A 523 22.92 1.79 -8.45
N ASN A 524 21.62 2.06 -8.59
CA ASN A 524 21.06 2.82 -9.70
C ASN A 524 20.70 4.26 -9.35
N ASP A 525 20.87 4.68 -8.09
CA ASP A 525 20.56 6.04 -7.64
C ASP A 525 21.51 7.08 -8.24
N PRO A 526 21.10 8.36 -8.29
CA PRO A 526 21.98 9.45 -8.67
C PRO A 526 23.18 9.53 -7.74
N CYS A 527 24.37 9.73 -8.28
CA CYS A 527 25.58 9.80 -7.47
C CYS A 527 25.60 11.03 -6.54
N TRP A 528 25.97 10.86 -5.29
CA TRP A 528 26.05 11.90 -4.27
C TRP A 528 26.95 13.10 -4.66
N CYS A 529 27.86 12.94 -5.59
CA CYS A 529 28.74 14.02 -6.05
C CYS A 529 28.06 15.02 -7.01
N GLY A 530 26.76 14.89 -7.30
CA GLY A 530 26.03 15.82 -8.16
C GLY A 530 26.35 15.70 -9.66
N SER A 531 27.10 14.67 -10.09
CA SER A 531 27.53 14.51 -11.50
C SER A 531 26.41 14.08 -12.46
N GLY A 532 25.18 13.83 -11.98
CA GLY A 532 24.07 13.32 -12.78
C GLY A 532 24.22 11.87 -13.25
N LYS A 533 25.35 11.21 -12.96
CA LYS A 533 25.59 9.79 -13.32
C LYS A 533 25.03 8.88 -12.23
N LYS A 534 24.59 7.67 -12.62
CA LYS A 534 24.19 6.63 -11.65
C LYS A 534 25.38 6.24 -10.77
N TYR A 535 25.16 6.00 -9.50
CA TYR A 535 26.16 5.69 -8.48
C TYR A 535 27.12 4.57 -8.91
N LYS A 536 26.64 3.49 -9.55
CA LYS A 536 27.44 2.37 -10.09
C LYS A 536 28.46 2.80 -11.15
N HIS A 537 28.21 3.88 -11.88
CA HIS A 537 29.09 4.39 -12.93
C HIS A 537 29.96 5.58 -12.48
N CYS A 538 29.87 5.97 -11.21
CA CYS A 538 30.61 7.10 -10.66
C CYS A 538 31.47 6.70 -9.45
N HIS A 539 30.93 6.71 -8.25
CA HIS A 539 31.72 6.54 -7.00
C HIS A 539 31.61 5.17 -6.34
N MET A 540 30.69 4.29 -6.75
CA MET A 540 30.43 3.01 -6.09
C MET A 540 31.69 2.15 -5.86
N ARG A 541 32.56 2.01 -6.86
CA ARG A 541 33.81 1.22 -6.73
C ARG A 541 34.78 1.84 -5.72
N LYS A 542 34.92 3.16 -5.72
CA LYS A 542 35.80 3.89 -4.78
C LYS A 542 35.29 3.79 -3.36
N ASP A 543 33.99 3.90 -3.17
CA ASP A 543 33.37 3.83 -1.84
C ASP A 543 33.39 2.42 -1.27
N GLN A 544 33.19 1.38 -2.10
CA GLN A 544 33.35 -0.02 -1.69
C GLN A 544 34.81 -0.34 -1.29
N GLN A 545 35.79 0.20 -2.01
CA GLN A 545 37.20 -0.01 -1.70
C GLN A 545 37.60 0.69 -0.39
N ALA A 546 37.09 1.90 -0.15
CA ALA A 546 37.29 2.62 1.11
C ALA A 546 36.63 1.94 2.31
N ARG A 547 35.42 1.36 2.14
CA ARG A 547 34.76 0.55 3.19
C ARG A 547 35.56 -0.71 3.53
N ARG A 548 36.11 -1.42 2.54
CA ARG A 548 37.00 -2.59 2.75
C ARG A 548 38.29 -2.19 3.50
N GLN A 549 38.92 -1.09 3.15
CA GLN A 549 40.14 -0.62 3.83
C GLN A 549 39.87 -0.22 5.30
N ARG A 550 38.73 0.39 5.60
CA ARG A 550 38.32 0.68 6.98
C ARG A 550 38.00 -0.58 7.79
N ALA A 551 37.38 -1.58 7.18
CA ALA A 551 37.09 -2.86 7.83
C ALA A 551 38.36 -3.68 8.13
N THR A 552 39.42 -3.53 7.32
CA THR A 552 40.74 -4.15 7.56
C THR A 552 41.56 -3.37 8.59
N ALA A 553 41.37 -2.08 8.74
CA ALA A 553 42.07 -1.25 9.74
C ALA A 553 41.41 -1.32 11.13
N ALA A 554 40.17 -1.82 11.24
CA ALA A 554 39.43 -2.01 12.49
C ALA A 554 39.55 -3.45 13.07
N ARG A 555 40.30 -4.32 12.40
CA ARG A 555 40.76 -5.62 12.90
C ARG A 555 42.23 -5.54 13.28
#